data_b3be8dd10f4ac20e951c1d130d9dad60
#
_entry.id   b3be8dd10f4ac20e951c1d130d9dad60
#
_cell.length_a   1.000
_cell.length_b   1.000
_cell.length_c   1.000
_cell.angle_alpha   90.00
_cell.angle_beta   90.00
_cell.angle_gamma   90.00
#
_symmetry.space_group_name_H-M   'P 1'
#
loop_
_entity.id
_entity.type
_entity.pdbx_description
1 polymer ?
#
loop_
_entity_poly.entity_id
_entity_poly.type
_entity_poly.pdbx_seq_one_letter_code
_entity_poly.pdbx_strand_id
1 'polypeptide(L)'
;MSKLINIAVVGLGQIGNYLLNELNTKKKDIELKTGKKINVVAVSARNINKKRKFKINKKIFYKNPLEIFKKNKIDILFEAIGLSDGISKKVVETALKSKIHVITPNKALISKHGNELAKLAEKNKVNLEFEASVAGGIPILRSIKEGLATNKISKVYGILNGTSNYILSEMENSNENFADVLKKAQILGYAEPGNPKLDLNGFDAFAKVRILSALAFNSKISKHKCLMEGIEKIELKDIKIANQLDLRIKLLGISELKNNHLFETVHPCLVSKKSYIGNVNGVMNAVILQGKPVGESVL
;
A
#
# COMPACT_ATOMS: atom_id res chain seq x y z
N MET A 1 23.07 -13.48 -23.98
CA MET A 1 21.81 -14.19 -23.67
C MET A 1 21.08 -13.48 -22.55
N SER A 2 19.79 -13.17 -22.69
CA SER A 2 19.01 -12.54 -21.62
C SER A 2 18.88 -13.50 -20.43
N LYS A 3 19.18 -13.02 -19.22
CA LYS A 3 19.08 -13.82 -17.98
C LYS A 3 17.62 -14.18 -17.71
N LEU A 4 17.35 -15.48 -17.51
CA LEU A 4 16.01 -15.96 -17.13
C LEU A 4 15.76 -15.72 -15.64
N ILE A 5 14.62 -15.12 -15.31
CA ILE A 5 14.16 -14.87 -13.93
C ILE A 5 12.93 -15.72 -13.65
N ASN A 6 13.04 -16.62 -12.70
CA ASN A 6 11.95 -17.49 -12.25
C ASN A 6 11.12 -16.80 -11.15
N ILE A 7 9.83 -16.65 -11.38
CA ILE A 7 8.89 -15.98 -10.46
C ILE A 7 7.90 -16.99 -9.90
N ALA A 8 7.65 -16.90 -8.60
CA ALA A 8 6.52 -17.55 -7.95
C ALA A 8 5.50 -16.49 -7.49
N VAL A 9 4.20 -16.79 -7.68
CA VAL A 9 3.10 -15.91 -7.24
C VAL A 9 2.24 -16.63 -6.21
N VAL A 10 2.19 -16.11 -5.00
CA VAL A 10 1.43 -16.68 -3.88
C VAL A 10 0.31 -15.73 -3.46
N GLY A 11 -0.92 -16.27 -3.46
CA GLY A 11 -2.12 -15.46 -3.27
C GLY A 11 -2.71 -15.00 -4.61
N LEU A 12 -3.67 -15.75 -5.14
CA LEU A 12 -4.36 -15.43 -6.39
C LEU A 12 -5.74 -14.80 -6.11
N GLY A 13 -5.73 -13.78 -5.28
CA GLY A 13 -6.83 -12.82 -5.12
C GLY A 13 -6.88 -11.83 -6.30
N GLN A 14 -7.48 -10.68 -6.11
CA GLN A 14 -7.59 -9.65 -7.15
C GLN A 14 -6.21 -9.20 -7.66
N ILE A 15 -5.30 -8.81 -6.75
CA ILE A 15 -3.97 -8.33 -7.09
C ILE A 15 -3.12 -9.43 -7.74
N GLY A 16 -3.02 -10.62 -7.11
CA GLY A 16 -2.19 -11.70 -7.64
C GLY A 16 -2.68 -12.23 -8.98
N ASN A 17 -4.00 -12.24 -9.23
CA ASN A 17 -4.55 -12.57 -10.53
C ASN A 17 -4.20 -11.55 -11.61
N TYR A 18 -4.34 -10.26 -11.28
CA TYR A 18 -3.98 -9.20 -12.22
C TYR A 18 -2.50 -9.28 -12.59
N LEU A 19 -1.63 -9.38 -11.59
CA LEU A 19 -0.19 -9.52 -11.83
C LEU A 19 0.14 -10.73 -12.70
N LEU A 20 -0.44 -11.91 -12.41
CA LEU A 20 -0.17 -13.11 -13.18
C LEU A 20 -0.61 -12.96 -14.64
N ASN A 21 -1.73 -12.29 -14.89
CA ASN A 21 -2.17 -11.94 -16.23
C ASN A 21 -1.16 -11.04 -16.94
N GLU A 22 -0.72 -9.95 -16.30
CA GLU A 22 0.25 -9.01 -16.85
C GLU A 22 1.60 -9.68 -17.16
N LEU A 23 2.11 -10.51 -16.24
CA LEU A 23 3.33 -11.28 -16.45
C LEU A 23 3.23 -12.23 -17.66
N ASN A 24 2.04 -12.74 -17.97
CA ASN A 24 1.83 -13.62 -19.12
C ASN A 24 1.66 -12.85 -20.45
N THR A 25 0.93 -11.75 -20.43
CA THR A 25 0.57 -10.99 -21.63
C THR A 25 1.67 -10.04 -22.08
N LYS A 26 2.42 -9.46 -21.12
CA LYS A 26 3.45 -8.43 -21.39
C LYS A 26 4.89 -8.96 -21.33
N LYS A 27 5.09 -10.27 -21.54
CA LYS A 27 6.44 -10.88 -21.49
C LYS A 27 7.47 -10.17 -22.37
N LYS A 28 7.11 -9.86 -23.63
CA LYS A 28 8.00 -9.20 -24.58
C LYS A 28 8.36 -7.78 -24.14
N ASP A 29 7.37 -7.02 -23.67
CA ASP A 29 7.58 -5.64 -23.19
C ASP A 29 8.49 -5.61 -21.96
N ILE A 30 8.29 -6.56 -21.04
CA ILE A 30 9.14 -6.70 -19.86
C ILE A 30 10.57 -7.07 -20.26
N GLU A 31 10.75 -8.00 -21.20
CA GLU A 31 12.07 -8.38 -21.71
C GLU A 31 12.78 -7.19 -22.38
N LEU A 32 12.07 -6.43 -23.21
CA LEU A 32 12.61 -5.23 -23.86
C LEU A 32 13.06 -4.16 -22.84
N LYS A 33 12.25 -3.90 -21.81
CA LYS A 33 12.55 -2.89 -20.80
C LYS A 33 13.64 -3.30 -19.81
N THR A 34 13.75 -4.58 -19.50
CA THR A 34 14.63 -5.06 -18.43
C THR A 34 15.85 -5.83 -18.91
N GLY A 35 15.87 -6.24 -20.17
CA GLY A 35 16.88 -7.18 -20.73
C GLY A 35 16.77 -8.57 -20.14
N LYS A 36 15.66 -8.95 -19.46
CA LYS A 36 15.50 -10.22 -18.74
C LYS A 36 14.22 -10.93 -19.15
N LYS A 37 14.31 -12.23 -19.37
CA LYS A 37 13.15 -13.11 -19.59
C LYS A 37 12.51 -13.48 -18.27
N ILE A 38 11.18 -13.45 -18.21
CA ILE A 38 10.41 -13.85 -17.04
C ILE A 38 9.74 -15.19 -17.28
N ASN A 39 9.84 -16.08 -16.29
CA ASN A 39 9.18 -17.38 -16.28
C ASN A 39 8.42 -17.55 -14.95
N VAL A 40 7.11 -17.77 -15.02
CA VAL A 40 6.31 -18.09 -13.82
C VAL A 40 6.39 -19.60 -13.60
N VAL A 41 7.14 -20.01 -12.58
CA VAL A 41 7.43 -21.42 -12.27
C VAL A 41 6.47 -22.03 -11.24
N ALA A 42 5.84 -21.20 -10.40
CA ALA A 42 4.90 -21.66 -9.39
C ALA A 42 3.82 -20.63 -9.09
N VAL A 43 2.62 -21.10 -8.84
CA VAL A 43 1.52 -20.27 -8.33
C VAL A 43 0.82 -21.00 -7.19
N SER A 44 0.37 -20.26 -6.17
CA SER A 44 -0.34 -20.86 -5.04
C SER A 44 -1.60 -20.10 -4.67
N ALA A 45 -2.67 -20.86 -4.43
CA ALA A 45 -3.93 -20.36 -3.88
C ALA A 45 -4.67 -21.49 -3.16
N ARG A 46 -5.62 -21.13 -2.27
CA ARG A 46 -6.45 -22.11 -1.53
C ARG A 46 -7.32 -22.99 -2.44
N ASN A 47 -7.83 -22.41 -3.54
CA ASN A 47 -8.74 -23.11 -4.45
C ASN A 47 -8.34 -22.82 -5.91
N ILE A 48 -7.98 -23.88 -6.66
CA ILE A 48 -7.65 -23.80 -8.09
C ILE A 48 -8.88 -23.53 -8.95
N ASN A 49 -10.04 -24.03 -8.53
CA ASN A 49 -11.29 -23.98 -9.30
C ASN A 49 -12.04 -22.64 -9.16
N LYS A 50 -11.54 -21.70 -8.31
CA LYS A 50 -12.15 -20.36 -8.22
C LYS A 50 -12.13 -19.71 -9.60
N LYS A 51 -13.30 -19.17 -10.05
CA LYS A 51 -13.43 -18.48 -11.34
C LYS A 51 -12.41 -17.32 -11.44
N ARG A 52 -11.61 -17.31 -12.51
CA ARG A 52 -10.60 -16.31 -12.81
C ARG A 52 -10.69 -15.91 -14.29
N LYS A 53 -10.13 -14.74 -14.63
CA LYS A 53 -10.12 -14.25 -16.03
C LYS A 53 -9.28 -15.11 -16.98
N PHE A 54 -8.39 -15.94 -16.45
CA PHE A 54 -7.53 -16.85 -17.24
C PHE A 54 -7.39 -18.21 -16.56
N LYS A 55 -7.03 -19.21 -17.34
CA LYS A 55 -6.86 -20.58 -16.89
C LYS A 55 -5.46 -20.78 -16.28
N ILE A 56 -5.42 -21.29 -15.05
CA ILE A 56 -4.15 -21.59 -14.38
C ILE A 56 -3.63 -22.95 -14.89
N ASN A 57 -2.34 -23.00 -15.24
CA ASN A 57 -1.67 -24.26 -15.54
C ASN A 57 -1.55 -25.10 -14.26
N LYS A 58 -2.21 -26.27 -14.24
CA LYS A 58 -2.22 -27.18 -13.09
C LYS A 58 -0.82 -27.70 -12.71
N LYS A 59 0.10 -27.78 -13.68
CA LYS A 59 1.48 -28.26 -13.43
C LYS A 59 2.30 -27.37 -12.52
N ILE A 60 2.00 -26.06 -12.47
CA ILE A 60 2.70 -25.08 -11.64
C ILE A 60 1.86 -24.63 -10.43
N PHE A 61 0.71 -25.24 -10.18
CA PHE A 61 -0.19 -24.89 -9.09
C PHE A 61 0.11 -25.69 -7.82
N TYR A 62 0.17 -25.01 -6.70
CA TYR A 62 0.36 -25.56 -5.36
C TYR A 62 -0.74 -25.07 -4.41
N LYS A 63 -1.41 -26.02 -3.72
CA LYS A 63 -2.39 -25.68 -2.68
C LYS A 63 -1.68 -25.16 -1.42
N ASN A 64 -0.58 -25.80 -1.05
CA ASN A 64 0.27 -25.33 0.05
C ASN A 64 1.41 -24.47 -0.52
N PRO A 65 1.47 -23.16 -0.18
CA PRO A 65 2.47 -22.26 -0.73
C PRO A 65 3.91 -22.59 -0.29
N LEU A 66 4.13 -23.34 0.79
CA LEU A 66 5.46 -23.72 1.24
C LEU A 66 6.09 -24.83 0.40
N GLU A 67 5.29 -25.59 -0.35
CA GLU A 67 5.83 -26.64 -1.24
C GLU A 67 6.54 -26.06 -2.47
N ILE A 68 6.25 -24.82 -2.85
CA ILE A 68 6.89 -24.18 -4.00
C ILE A 68 8.42 -24.12 -3.85
N PHE A 69 8.91 -23.91 -2.61
CA PHE A 69 10.33 -23.77 -2.32
C PHE A 69 11.12 -25.09 -2.44
N LYS A 70 10.43 -26.23 -2.28
CA LYS A 70 11.05 -27.56 -2.38
C LYS A 70 11.20 -28.04 -3.82
N LYS A 71 10.31 -27.57 -4.71
CA LYS A 71 10.16 -28.15 -6.05
C LYS A 71 10.59 -27.22 -7.19
N ASN A 72 10.92 -25.97 -6.89
CA ASN A 72 11.22 -24.96 -7.90
C ASN A 72 12.45 -24.14 -7.53
N LYS A 73 13.25 -23.80 -8.55
CA LYS A 73 14.22 -22.72 -8.44
C LYS A 73 13.49 -21.40 -8.64
N ILE A 74 13.47 -20.56 -7.63
CA ILE A 74 12.75 -19.28 -7.60
C ILE A 74 13.75 -18.16 -7.37
N ASP A 75 13.71 -17.12 -8.19
CA ASP A 75 14.51 -15.91 -8.00
C ASP A 75 13.72 -14.81 -7.29
N ILE A 76 12.41 -14.69 -7.61
CA ILE A 76 11.52 -13.68 -7.05
C ILE A 76 10.22 -14.33 -6.59
N LEU A 77 9.83 -14.07 -5.36
CA LEU A 77 8.51 -14.38 -4.81
C LEU A 77 7.64 -13.13 -4.81
N PHE A 78 6.44 -13.23 -5.39
CA PHE A 78 5.39 -12.24 -5.20
C PHE A 78 4.33 -12.78 -4.20
N GLU A 79 4.21 -12.12 -3.04
CA GLU A 79 3.23 -12.47 -2.00
C GLU A 79 2.04 -11.52 -2.06
N ALA A 80 0.82 -12.04 -2.24
CA ALA A 80 -0.45 -11.30 -2.27
C ALA A 80 -1.57 -12.04 -1.51
N ILE A 81 -1.26 -12.64 -0.37
CA ILE A 81 -2.25 -13.32 0.49
C ILE A 81 -3.07 -12.30 1.28
N GLY A 82 -2.40 -11.25 1.80
CA GLY A 82 -3.05 -10.13 2.49
C GLY A 82 -3.23 -10.30 4.00
N LEU A 83 -2.68 -11.36 4.61
CA LEU A 83 -2.71 -11.56 6.06
C LEU A 83 -1.45 -10.97 6.71
N SER A 84 -1.56 -10.41 7.91
CA SER A 84 -0.40 -9.91 8.66
C SER A 84 0.46 -11.05 9.22
N ASP A 85 -0.16 -12.18 9.53
CA ASP A 85 0.45 -13.29 10.26
C ASP A 85 0.25 -14.63 9.54
N GLY A 86 0.65 -15.69 10.22
CA GLY A 86 0.41 -17.07 9.77
C GLY A 86 1.12 -17.38 8.47
N ILE A 87 0.37 -17.79 7.46
CA ILE A 87 0.95 -18.28 6.20
C ILE A 87 1.64 -17.18 5.39
N SER A 88 1.16 -15.92 5.40
CA SER A 88 1.81 -14.80 4.71
C SER A 88 3.21 -14.57 5.28
N LYS A 89 3.33 -14.42 6.60
CA LYS A 89 4.62 -14.24 7.27
C LYS A 89 5.56 -15.41 6.98
N LYS A 90 5.07 -16.64 7.15
CA LYS A 90 5.85 -17.87 6.94
C LYS A 90 6.42 -17.98 5.52
N VAL A 91 5.63 -17.66 4.52
CA VAL A 91 6.03 -17.70 3.10
C VAL A 91 7.12 -16.67 2.82
N VAL A 92 6.94 -15.43 3.30
CA VAL A 92 7.94 -14.36 3.11
C VAL A 92 9.24 -14.68 3.84
N GLU A 93 9.18 -15.11 5.11
CA GLU A 93 10.37 -15.53 5.87
C GLU A 93 11.12 -16.68 5.18
N THR A 94 10.37 -17.69 4.70
CA THR A 94 10.98 -18.83 4.00
C THR A 94 11.70 -18.39 2.73
N ALA A 95 11.08 -17.50 1.95
CA ALA A 95 11.70 -16.94 0.75
C ALA A 95 12.99 -16.19 1.08
N LEU A 96 12.95 -15.27 2.03
CA LEU A 96 14.12 -14.48 2.42
C LEU A 96 15.25 -15.36 2.96
N LYS A 97 14.94 -16.37 3.79
CA LYS A 97 15.92 -17.36 4.28
C LYS A 97 16.53 -18.21 3.16
N SER A 98 15.75 -18.45 2.12
CA SER A 98 16.20 -19.20 0.91
C SER A 98 16.89 -18.31 -0.12
N LYS A 99 17.26 -17.08 0.23
CA LYS A 99 17.90 -16.08 -0.65
C LYS A 99 17.07 -15.75 -1.89
N ILE A 100 15.75 -15.69 -1.75
CA ILE A 100 14.79 -15.31 -2.79
C ILE A 100 14.35 -13.89 -2.53
N HIS A 101 14.38 -13.03 -3.56
CA HIS A 101 13.83 -11.68 -3.48
C HIS A 101 12.31 -11.72 -3.29
N VAL A 102 11.77 -10.82 -2.48
CA VAL A 102 10.33 -10.78 -2.18
C VAL A 102 9.75 -9.44 -2.61
N ILE A 103 8.58 -9.51 -3.26
CA ILE A 103 7.73 -8.35 -3.57
C ILE A 103 6.37 -8.60 -2.91
N THR A 104 5.86 -7.64 -2.13
CA THR A 104 4.54 -7.76 -1.49
C THR A 104 3.80 -6.42 -1.42
N PRO A 105 2.50 -6.37 -1.75
CA PRO A 105 1.63 -5.22 -1.49
C PRO A 105 1.02 -5.26 -0.08
N ASN A 106 1.40 -6.21 0.76
CA ASN A 106 0.75 -6.52 2.03
C ASN A 106 1.15 -5.55 3.15
N LYS A 107 0.46 -4.40 3.21
CA LYS A 107 0.71 -3.38 4.24
C LYS A 107 0.57 -3.90 5.67
N ALA A 108 -0.36 -4.84 5.92
CA ALA A 108 -0.58 -5.40 7.25
C ALA A 108 0.63 -6.23 7.73
N LEU A 109 1.25 -7.00 6.83
CA LEU A 109 2.47 -7.74 7.10
C LEU A 109 3.64 -6.78 7.35
N ILE A 110 3.84 -5.79 6.48
CA ILE A 110 4.96 -4.86 6.58
C ILE A 110 4.82 -3.96 7.82
N SER A 111 3.65 -3.40 8.11
CA SER A 111 3.47 -2.55 9.30
C SER A 111 3.70 -3.32 10.62
N LYS A 112 3.43 -4.61 10.66
CA LYS A 112 3.59 -5.44 11.86
C LYS A 112 4.97 -6.08 11.99
N HIS A 113 5.52 -6.59 10.90
CA HIS A 113 6.74 -7.40 10.86
C HIS A 113 7.87 -6.83 9.99
N GLY A 114 7.69 -5.66 9.40
CA GLY A 114 8.63 -5.07 8.45
C GLY A 114 10.06 -4.96 9.01
N ASN A 115 10.21 -4.58 10.29
CA ASN A 115 11.52 -4.49 10.93
C ASN A 115 12.27 -5.84 11.00
N GLU A 116 11.55 -6.93 11.25
CA GLU A 116 12.14 -8.27 11.32
C GLU A 116 12.46 -8.78 9.91
N LEU A 117 11.53 -8.58 8.98
CA LEU A 117 11.66 -9.02 7.59
C LEU A 117 12.76 -8.25 6.84
N ALA A 118 12.90 -6.95 7.08
CA ALA A 118 13.99 -6.15 6.52
C ALA A 118 15.37 -6.65 6.98
N LYS A 119 15.55 -6.87 8.30
CA LYS A 119 16.80 -7.45 8.83
C LYS A 119 17.09 -8.84 8.23
N LEU A 120 16.05 -9.65 8.02
CA LEU A 120 16.20 -10.96 7.42
C LEU A 120 16.62 -10.86 5.95
N ALA A 121 16.07 -9.91 5.20
CA ALA A 121 16.42 -9.62 3.82
C ALA A 121 17.90 -9.16 3.71
N GLU A 122 18.31 -8.20 4.53
CA GLU A 122 19.68 -7.70 4.61
C GLU A 122 20.69 -8.82 4.93
N LYS A 123 20.41 -9.61 5.97
CA LYS A 123 21.24 -10.75 6.38
C LYS A 123 21.47 -11.74 5.24
N ASN A 124 20.46 -11.97 4.40
CA ASN A 124 20.52 -12.91 3.29
C ASN A 124 20.89 -12.26 1.94
N LYS A 125 21.17 -10.94 1.93
CA LYS A 125 21.54 -10.15 0.74
C LYS A 125 20.50 -10.25 -0.38
N VAL A 126 19.22 -10.15 -0.02
CA VAL A 126 18.08 -10.12 -0.94
C VAL A 126 17.19 -8.91 -0.68
N ASN A 127 16.39 -8.52 -1.66
CA ASN A 127 15.48 -7.39 -1.56
C ASN A 127 14.13 -7.83 -1.01
N LEU A 128 13.56 -6.98 -0.17
CA LEU A 128 12.16 -6.99 0.24
C LEU A 128 11.54 -5.70 -0.28
N GLU A 129 10.73 -5.81 -1.34
CA GLU A 129 10.07 -4.66 -2.00
C GLU A 129 8.58 -4.65 -1.67
N PHE A 130 8.08 -3.47 -1.29
CA PHE A 130 6.69 -3.32 -0.85
C PHE A 130 6.05 -1.99 -1.29
N GLU A 131 6.45 -1.46 -2.45
CA GLU A 131 5.95 -0.20 -3.01
C GLU A 131 4.42 -0.11 -2.99
N ALA A 132 3.73 -1.15 -3.47
CA ALA A 132 2.28 -1.19 -3.54
C ALA A 132 1.57 -1.35 -2.18
N SER A 133 2.31 -1.43 -1.07
CA SER A 133 1.74 -1.45 0.28
C SER A 133 1.26 -0.07 0.75
N VAL A 134 1.77 1.01 0.12
CA VAL A 134 1.42 2.39 0.44
C VAL A 134 1.06 3.13 -0.83
N ALA A 135 -0.11 3.76 -0.85
CA ALA A 135 -0.59 4.60 -1.96
C ALA A 135 -0.33 3.97 -3.35
N GLY A 136 -0.88 2.75 -3.56
CA GLY A 136 -0.64 1.98 -4.79
C GLY A 136 -0.89 2.82 -6.05
N GLY A 137 0.11 2.87 -6.94
CA GLY A 137 0.13 3.73 -8.12
C GLY A 137 0.97 5.01 -7.98
N ILE A 138 1.24 5.45 -6.74
CA ILE A 138 2.18 6.55 -6.44
C ILE A 138 3.51 5.93 -6.02
N PRO A 139 4.65 6.21 -6.70
CA PRO A 139 5.95 5.61 -6.39
C PRO A 139 6.61 6.28 -5.16
N ILE A 140 5.87 6.38 -4.04
CA ILE A 140 6.27 7.16 -2.87
C ILE A 140 7.45 6.54 -2.11
N LEU A 141 7.46 5.21 -1.93
CA LEU A 141 8.53 4.56 -1.18
C LEU A 141 9.84 4.62 -1.95
N ARG A 142 9.78 4.43 -3.27
CA ARG A 142 10.94 4.59 -4.15
C ARG A 142 11.43 6.04 -4.18
N SER A 143 10.52 7.01 -4.23
CA SER A 143 10.89 8.42 -4.17
C SER A 143 11.63 8.75 -2.88
N ILE A 144 11.21 8.23 -1.74
CA ILE A 144 11.91 8.41 -0.46
C ILE A 144 13.27 7.69 -0.48
N LYS A 145 13.32 6.42 -0.89
CA LYS A 145 14.53 5.59 -0.82
C LYS A 145 15.61 5.98 -1.82
N GLU A 146 15.22 6.40 -3.01
CA GLU A 146 16.10 6.63 -4.15
C GLU A 146 16.16 8.12 -4.53
N GLY A 147 15.01 8.72 -4.87
CA GLY A 147 14.95 10.09 -5.38
C GLY A 147 15.31 11.16 -4.35
N LEU A 148 14.96 10.94 -3.09
CA LEU A 148 15.18 11.86 -1.98
C LEU A 148 16.21 11.34 -0.97
N ALA A 149 17.03 10.36 -1.32
CA ALA A 149 17.97 9.68 -0.43
C ALA A 149 18.93 10.62 0.30
N THR A 150 19.30 11.74 -0.32
CA THR A 150 20.19 12.76 0.27
C THR A 150 19.45 13.86 1.04
N ASN A 151 18.10 13.82 1.04
CA ASN A 151 17.30 14.83 1.73
C ASN A 151 17.02 14.41 3.17
N LYS A 152 17.13 15.38 4.09
CA LYS A 152 16.65 15.20 5.46
C LYS A 152 15.17 15.50 5.51
N ILE A 153 14.36 14.47 5.38
CA ILE A 153 12.89 14.59 5.48
C ILE A 153 12.55 14.86 6.95
N SER A 154 11.71 15.85 7.20
CA SER A 154 11.21 16.23 8.53
C SER A 154 9.73 15.93 8.72
N LYS A 155 8.94 15.90 7.63
CA LYS A 155 7.51 15.64 7.68
C LYS A 155 7.03 14.91 6.43
N VAL A 156 6.11 13.99 6.63
CA VAL A 156 5.35 13.31 5.58
C VAL A 156 3.88 13.39 5.95
N TYR A 157 3.05 13.81 5.03
CA TYR A 157 1.60 13.82 5.24
C TYR A 157 0.85 13.62 3.94
N GLY A 158 -0.41 13.19 4.03
CA GLY A 158 -1.17 13.01 2.81
C GLY A 158 -2.52 12.35 3.00
N ILE A 159 -3.24 12.25 1.90
CA ILE A 159 -4.47 11.49 1.76
C ILE A 159 -4.08 10.07 1.35
N LEU A 160 -4.19 9.13 2.29
CA LEU A 160 -3.71 7.75 2.13
C LEU A 160 -4.84 6.72 1.97
N ASN A 161 -6.10 7.17 2.05
CA ASN A 161 -7.26 6.31 1.88
C ASN A 161 -8.24 6.94 0.88
N GLY A 162 -8.44 6.28 -0.26
CA GLY A 162 -9.31 6.76 -1.34
C GLY A 162 -10.80 6.71 -0.98
N THR A 163 -11.25 5.72 -0.21
CA THR A 163 -12.64 5.59 0.24
C THR A 163 -13.06 6.77 1.10
N SER A 164 -12.26 7.07 2.13
CA SER A 164 -12.52 8.22 3.01
C SER A 164 -12.47 9.54 2.25
N ASN A 165 -11.51 9.71 1.33
CA ASN A 165 -11.43 10.94 0.53
C ASN A 165 -12.63 11.08 -0.41
N TYR A 166 -13.08 9.99 -1.03
CA TYR A 166 -14.28 9.99 -1.86
C TYR A 166 -15.51 10.44 -1.06
N ILE A 167 -15.73 9.84 0.13
CA ILE A 167 -16.88 10.16 0.97
C ILE A 167 -16.88 11.65 1.36
N LEU A 168 -15.79 12.18 1.88
CA LEU A 168 -15.70 13.59 2.25
C LEU A 168 -15.87 14.54 1.06
N SER A 169 -15.29 14.18 -0.09
CA SER A 169 -15.43 14.99 -1.30
C SER A 169 -16.85 14.97 -1.85
N GLU A 170 -17.52 13.82 -1.82
CA GLU A 170 -18.87 13.68 -2.35
C GLU A 170 -19.91 14.33 -1.41
N MET A 171 -19.73 14.27 -0.08
CA MET A 171 -20.54 15.02 0.87
C MET A 171 -20.50 16.53 0.58
N GLU A 172 -19.31 17.05 0.22
CA GLU A 172 -19.14 18.46 -0.17
C GLU A 172 -19.86 18.76 -1.51
N ASN A 173 -19.66 17.92 -2.52
CA ASN A 173 -20.12 18.17 -3.88
C ASN A 173 -21.65 18.01 -4.02
N SER A 174 -22.21 16.93 -3.44
CA SER A 174 -23.63 16.58 -3.56
C SER A 174 -24.50 17.19 -2.45
N ASN A 175 -23.88 17.77 -1.41
CA ASN A 175 -24.59 18.27 -0.22
C ASN A 175 -25.44 17.19 0.48
N GLU A 176 -24.95 15.94 0.47
CA GLU A 176 -25.60 14.79 1.06
C GLU A 176 -24.93 14.37 2.38
N ASN A 177 -25.67 13.64 3.21
CA ASN A 177 -25.14 13.14 4.46
C ASN A 177 -24.19 11.93 4.28
N PHE A 178 -23.42 11.62 5.31
CA PHE A 178 -22.45 10.54 5.34
C PHE A 178 -23.03 9.16 4.94
N ALA A 179 -24.23 8.83 5.46
CA ALA A 179 -24.81 7.50 5.24
C ALA A 179 -25.22 7.28 3.77
N ASP A 180 -25.74 8.31 3.10
CA ASP A 180 -26.15 8.21 1.71
C ASP A 180 -24.94 8.16 0.78
N VAL A 181 -23.92 8.97 1.05
CA VAL A 181 -22.67 8.93 0.29
C VAL A 181 -21.92 7.59 0.48
N LEU A 182 -21.94 7.03 1.69
CA LEU A 182 -21.35 5.70 1.93
C LEU A 182 -22.03 4.62 1.08
N LYS A 183 -23.36 4.63 0.99
CA LYS A 183 -24.11 3.70 0.10
C LYS A 183 -23.69 3.86 -1.37
N LYS A 184 -23.56 5.11 -1.84
CA LYS A 184 -23.04 5.38 -3.20
C LYS A 184 -21.64 4.82 -3.41
N ALA A 185 -20.73 5.04 -2.44
CA ALA A 185 -19.37 4.50 -2.49
C ALA A 185 -19.36 2.96 -2.59
N GLN A 186 -20.27 2.28 -1.88
CA GLN A 186 -20.41 0.83 -1.93
C GLN A 186 -20.95 0.35 -3.30
N ILE A 187 -21.95 1.02 -3.87
CA ILE A 187 -22.49 0.71 -5.20
C ILE A 187 -21.41 0.87 -6.29
N LEU A 188 -20.59 1.92 -6.20
CA LEU A 188 -19.52 2.19 -7.13
C LEU A 188 -18.27 1.29 -6.91
N GLY A 189 -18.24 0.52 -5.83
CA GLY A 189 -17.10 -0.35 -5.49
C GLY A 189 -15.91 0.38 -4.87
N TYR A 190 -16.09 1.61 -4.41
CA TYR A 190 -15.07 2.40 -3.70
C TYR A 190 -15.01 2.08 -2.20
N ALA A 191 -16.08 1.53 -1.65
CA ALA A 191 -16.14 0.99 -0.30
C ALA A 191 -16.53 -0.50 -0.34
N GLU A 192 -15.99 -1.30 0.58
CA GLU A 192 -16.37 -2.71 0.68
C GLU A 192 -17.87 -2.84 1.05
N PRO A 193 -18.59 -3.83 0.49
CA PRO A 193 -19.95 -4.14 0.91
C PRO A 193 -20.00 -4.47 2.41
N GLY A 194 -21.01 -3.99 3.10
CA GLY A 194 -21.17 -4.19 4.54
C GLY A 194 -20.55 -3.08 5.35
N ASN A 195 -19.53 -3.37 6.16
CA ASN A 195 -18.90 -2.38 7.02
C ASN A 195 -17.42 -2.17 6.66
N PRO A 196 -17.07 -1.12 5.87
CA PRO A 196 -15.70 -0.77 5.52
C PRO A 196 -14.96 -0.09 6.70
N LYS A 197 -15.12 -0.62 7.90
CA LYS A 197 -14.66 -0.03 9.15
C LYS A 197 -13.18 0.38 9.14
N LEU A 198 -12.32 -0.42 8.52
CA LEU A 198 -10.89 -0.13 8.47
C LEU A 198 -10.54 1.11 7.65
N ASP A 199 -11.35 1.41 6.63
CA ASP A 199 -11.20 2.62 5.82
C ASP A 199 -11.76 3.85 6.55
N LEU A 200 -12.92 3.67 7.19
CA LEU A 200 -13.65 4.78 7.81
C LEU A 200 -13.03 5.25 9.13
N ASN A 201 -12.49 4.31 9.93
CA ASN A 201 -11.87 4.64 11.23
C ASN A 201 -10.40 5.07 11.15
N GLY A 202 -9.82 5.16 9.94
CA GLY A 202 -8.44 5.58 9.72
C GLY A 202 -7.37 4.50 9.87
N PHE A 203 -7.73 3.25 10.16
CA PHE A 203 -6.76 2.17 10.42
C PHE A 203 -5.92 1.83 9.20
N ASP A 204 -6.53 1.83 8.01
CA ASP A 204 -5.84 1.64 6.73
C ASP A 204 -4.80 2.73 6.48
N ALA A 205 -5.17 4.01 6.65
CA ALA A 205 -4.27 5.13 6.51
C ALA A 205 -3.12 5.08 7.53
N PHE A 206 -3.42 4.67 8.77
CA PHE A 206 -2.44 4.60 9.83
C PHE A 206 -1.36 3.53 9.59
N ALA A 207 -1.73 2.36 9.08
CA ALA A 207 -0.75 1.35 8.69
C ALA A 207 0.22 1.88 7.61
N LYS A 208 -0.28 2.69 6.68
CA LYS A 208 0.54 3.34 5.64
C LYS A 208 1.44 4.44 6.20
N VAL A 209 0.93 5.27 7.13
CA VAL A 209 1.74 6.29 7.81
C VAL A 209 2.96 5.68 8.48
N ARG A 210 2.79 4.59 9.22
CA ARG A 210 3.89 3.89 9.90
C ARG A 210 4.99 3.42 8.96
N ILE A 211 4.61 2.92 7.78
CA ILE A 211 5.58 2.48 6.77
C ILE A 211 6.32 3.69 6.19
N LEU A 212 5.58 4.76 5.84
CA LEU A 212 6.17 6.01 5.33
C LEU A 212 7.12 6.63 6.33
N SER A 213 6.70 6.72 7.57
CA SER A 213 7.46 7.25 8.70
C SER A 213 8.81 6.53 8.87
N ALA A 214 8.78 5.21 8.91
CA ALA A 214 9.99 4.41 9.07
C ALA A 214 11.01 4.65 7.96
N LEU A 215 10.55 4.77 6.71
CA LEU A 215 11.43 5.04 5.57
C LEU A 215 11.88 6.50 5.51
N ALA A 216 10.98 7.46 5.73
CA ALA A 216 11.29 8.87 5.64
C ALA A 216 12.31 9.33 6.70
N PHE A 217 12.24 8.75 7.90
CA PHE A 217 13.10 9.13 9.02
C PHE A 217 14.18 8.09 9.33
N ASN A 218 14.37 7.12 8.44
CA ASN A 218 15.34 6.03 8.60
C ASN A 218 15.25 5.39 10.01
N SER A 219 14.04 5.06 10.42
CA SER A 219 13.72 4.54 11.75
C SER A 219 13.03 3.19 11.68
N LYS A 220 12.85 2.55 12.84
CA LYS A 220 12.01 1.35 12.92
C LYS A 220 10.54 1.72 12.81
N ILE A 221 9.74 0.82 12.24
CA ILE A 221 8.27 0.94 12.27
C ILE A 221 7.83 1.00 13.73
N SER A 222 7.17 2.10 14.09
CA SER A 222 6.72 2.38 15.45
C SER A 222 5.65 1.39 15.91
N LYS A 223 5.67 1.05 17.20
CA LYS A 223 4.63 0.26 17.86
C LYS A 223 3.84 1.08 18.88
N HIS A 224 4.15 2.36 19.03
CA HIS A 224 3.46 3.24 19.99
C HIS A 224 2.00 3.47 19.57
N LYS A 225 1.15 3.68 20.57
CA LYS A 225 -0.22 4.15 20.32
C LYS A 225 -0.14 5.60 19.90
N CYS A 226 -0.86 5.96 18.86
CA CYS A 226 -0.93 7.30 18.31
C CYS A 226 -2.40 7.73 18.18
N LEU A 227 -2.64 9.01 18.03
CA LEU A 227 -3.96 9.53 17.75
C LEU A 227 -4.43 8.98 16.39
N MET A 228 -5.57 8.31 16.42
CA MET A 228 -6.22 7.80 15.23
C MET A 228 -7.72 8.07 15.35
N GLU A 229 -8.22 8.91 14.47
CA GLU A 229 -9.64 9.23 14.35
C GLU A 229 -10.07 9.15 12.89
N GLY A 230 -11.20 8.47 12.65
CA GLY A 230 -11.77 8.32 11.31
C GLY A 230 -12.75 9.42 10.95
N ILE A 231 -13.52 9.18 9.88
CA ILE A 231 -14.47 10.16 9.33
C ILE A 231 -15.92 9.90 9.74
N GLU A 232 -16.19 8.85 10.51
CA GLU A 232 -17.55 8.39 10.83
C GLU A 232 -18.38 9.42 11.61
N LYS A 233 -17.71 10.35 12.30
CA LYS A 233 -18.35 11.42 13.08
C LYS A 233 -18.50 12.74 12.32
N ILE A 234 -17.98 12.84 11.11
CA ILE A 234 -18.10 14.06 10.30
C ILE A 234 -19.52 14.16 9.76
N GLU A 235 -20.17 15.25 10.08
CA GLU A 235 -21.51 15.56 9.63
C GLU A 235 -21.50 16.58 8.49
N LEU A 236 -22.60 16.64 7.74
CA LEU A 236 -22.74 17.61 6.64
C LEU A 236 -22.62 19.07 7.10
N LYS A 237 -23.03 19.37 8.34
CA LYS A 237 -22.86 20.69 8.93
C LYS A 237 -21.38 21.09 9.05
N ASP A 238 -20.49 20.14 9.39
CA ASP A 238 -19.06 20.38 9.53
C ASP A 238 -18.44 20.73 8.17
N ILE A 239 -18.86 20.01 7.12
CA ILE A 239 -18.47 20.31 5.74
C ILE A 239 -18.90 21.71 5.33
N LYS A 240 -20.15 22.10 5.64
CA LYS A 240 -20.68 23.43 5.31
C LYS A 240 -19.93 24.56 6.04
N ILE A 241 -19.64 24.37 7.30
CA ILE A 241 -18.87 25.36 8.09
C ILE A 241 -17.44 25.46 7.54
N ALA A 242 -16.78 24.35 7.26
CA ALA A 242 -15.46 24.36 6.64
C ALA A 242 -15.47 25.14 5.31
N ASN A 243 -16.47 24.91 4.47
CA ASN A 243 -16.64 25.60 3.19
C ASN A 243 -16.79 27.13 3.34
N GLN A 244 -17.51 27.60 4.34
CA GLN A 244 -17.66 29.04 4.62
C GLN A 244 -16.33 29.69 5.03
N LEU A 245 -15.39 28.91 5.56
CA LEU A 245 -14.06 29.36 5.97
C LEU A 245 -12.98 29.18 4.88
N ASP A 246 -13.36 28.87 3.63
CA ASP A 246 -12.44 28.51 2.55
C ASP A 246 -11.56 27.29 2.86
N LEU A 247 -12.08 26.39 3.71
CA LEU A 247 -11.41 25.14 4.10
C LEU A 247 -12.18 23.93 3.59
N ARG A 248 -11.48 22.79 3.55
CA ARG A 248 -12.01 21.45 3.32
C ARG A 248 -11.63 20.52 4.45
N ILE A 249 -12.48 19.55 4.72
CA ILE A 249 -12.13 18.44 5.63
C ILE A 249 -11.51 17.31 4.82
N LYS A 250 -10.30 16.92 5.19
CA LYS A 250 -9.59 15.77 4.60
C LYS A 250 -9.11 14.84 5.70
N LEU A 251 -9.20 13.52 5.51
CA LEU A 251 -8.55 12.56 6.40
C LEU A 251 -7.07 12.50 6.06
N LEU A 252 -6.23 13.05 6.91
CA LEU A 252 -4.79 13.07 6.71
C LEU A 252 -4.09 12.06 7.59
N GLY A 253 -3.18 11.29 6.98
CA GLY A 253 -2.11 10.63 7.70
C GLY A 253 -0.92 11.58 7.79
N ILE A 254 -0.40 11.80 8.98
CA ILE A 254 0.68 12.75 9.25
C ILE A 254 1.76 12.05 10.05
N SER A 255 3.00 12.23 9.63
CA SER A 255 4.18 11.84 10.41
C SER A 255 5.22 12.94 10.37
N GLU A 256 5.73 13.32 11.53
CA GLU A 256 6.69 14.40 11.71
C GLU A 256 7.77 14.00 12.72
N LEU A 257 9.01 14.27 12.37
CA LEU A 257 10.16 14.13 13.27
C LEU A 257 10.60 15.52 13.75
N LYS A 258 10.31 15.83 15.02
CA LYS A 258 10.66 17.10 15.64
C LYS A 258 11.43 16.86 16.93
N ASN A 259 12.61 17.49 17.06
CA ASN A 259 13.48 17.35 18.24
C ASN A 259 13.73 15.88 18.63
N ASN A 260 13.98 15.01 17.65
CA ASN A 260 14.14 13.55 17.81
C ASN A 260 12.91 12.81 18.36
N HIS A 261 11.75 13.45 18.41
CA HIS A 261 10.47 12.80 18.75
C HIS A 261 9.67 12.57 17.48
N LEU A 262 9.21 11.34 17.34
CA LEU A 262 8.37 10.92 16.23
C LEU A 262 6.90 11.09 16.59
N PHE A 263 6.19 11.87 15.77
CA PHE A 263 4.74 12.04 15.85
C PHE A 263 4.09 11.35 14.66
N GLU A 264 3.12 10.50 14.92
CA GLU A 264 2.34 9.81 13.90
C GLU A 264 0.87 9.93 14.26
N THR A 265 0.06 10.45 13.34
CA THR A 265 -1.38 10.60 13.57
C THR A 265 -2.18 10.34 12.30
N VAL A 266 -3.44 9.96 12.46
CA VAL A 266 -4.45 9.97 11.38
C VAL A 266 -5.71 10.57 11.95
N HIS A 267 -6.15 11.69 11.40
CA HIS A 267 -7.40 12.31 11.80
C HIS A 267 -7.94 13.27 10.72
N PRO A 268 -9.23 13.62 10.77
CA PRO A 268 -9.80 14.68 9.95
C PRO A 268 -9.10 16.01 10.22
N CYS A 269 -8.68 16.69 9.15
CA CYS A 269 -7.99 17.98 9.20
C CYS A 269 -8.72 19.01 8.36
N LEU A 270 -8.77 20.25 8.83
CA LEU A 270 -9.12 21.40 8.03
C LEU A 270 -7.93 21.82 7.18
N VAL A 271 -8.10 21.85 5.87
CA VAL A 271 -7.06 22.25 4.90
C VAL A 271 -7.56 23.37 4.01
N SER A 272 -6.68 24.28 3.63
CA SER A 272 -7.04 25.37 2.70
C SER A 272 -7.48 24.81 1.36
N LYS A 273 -8.57 25.33 0.79
CA LYS A 273 -8.99 25.05 -0.59
C LYS A 273 -7.94 25.41 -1.63
N LYS A 274 -7.03 26.35 -1.30
CA LYS A 274 -5.93 26.78 -2.18
C LYS A 274 -4.70 25.86 -2.10
N SER A 275 -4.63 24.95 -1.13
CA SER A 275 -3.51 24.03 -0.98
C SER A 275 -3.60 22.86 -1.97
N TYR A 276 -2.44 22.26 -2.30
CA TYR A 276 -2.41 21.05 -3.14
C TYR A 276 -3.27 19.95 -2.54
N ILE A 277 -3.12 19.66 -1.25
CA ILE A 277 -3.85 18.59 -0.58
C ILE A 277 -5.36 18.86 -0.51
N GLY A 278 -5.78 20.12 -0.41
CA GLY A 278 -7.19 20.52 -0.42
C GLY A 278 -7.88 20.25 -1.75
N ASN A 279 -7.13 20.22 -2.86
CA ASN A 279 -7.67 20.01 -4.20
C ASN A 279 -7.63 18.54 -4.66
N VAL A 280 -7.16 17.62 -3.83
CA VAL A 280 -7.20 16.18 -4.11
C VAL A 280 -8.59 15.64 -3.76
N ASN A 281 -9.42 15.38 -4.76
CA ASN A 281 -10.81 14.97 -4.60
C ASN A 281 -11.07 13.54 -5.07
N GLY A 282 -12.27 13.03 -4.78
CA GLY A 282 -12.72 11.69 -5.16
C GLY A 282 -11.85 10.60 -4.53
N VAL A 283 -11.53 9.56 -5.27
CA VAL A 283 -10.73 8.42 -4.81
C VAL A 283 -9.22 8.66 -4.87
N MET A 284 -8.78 9.87 -5.22
CA MET A 284 -7.37 10.19 -5.40
C MET A 284 -6.62 10.19 -4.06
N ASN A 285 -5.39 9.74 -4.11
CA ASN A 285 -4.41 9.86 -3.03
C ASN A 285 -3.37 10.92 -3.39
N ALA A 286 -2.76 11.52 -2.38
CA ALA A 286 -1.58 12.35 -2.54
C ALA A 286 -0.71 12.28 -1.30
N VAL A 287 0.60 12.37 -1.48
CA VAL A 287 1.58 12.38 -0.39
C VAL A 287 2.49 13.58 -0.57
N ILE A 288 2.68 14.31 0.50
CA ILE A 288 3.55 15.48 0.56
C ILE A 288 4.71 15.18 1.51
N LEU A 289 5.91 15.43 1.02
CA LEU A 289 7.16 15.29 1.76
C LEU A 289 7.76 16.68 1.99
N GLN A 290 8.14 16.97 3.21
CA GLN A 290 8.88 18.19 3.55
C GLN A 290 10.26 17.83 4.08
N GLY A 291 11.30 18.48 3.56
CA GLY A 291 12.68 18.20 3.93
C GLY A 291 13.67 19.23 3.39
N LYS A 292 14.92 19.03 3.70
CA LYS A 292 16.03 19.88 3.23
C LYS A 292 17.03 19.04 2.43
N PRO A 293 17.61 19.57 1.33
CA PRO A 293 17.47 20.93 0.79
C PRO A 293 16.27 21.15 -0.14
N VAL A 294 15.52 20.10 -0.58
CA VAL A 294 14.51 20.20 -1.65
C VAL A 294 13.29 21.05 -1.26
N GLY A 295 12.95 21.15 0.03
CA GLY A 295 11.73 21.82 0.46
C GLY A 295 10.53 20.88 0.46
N GLU A 296 9.47 21.25 -0.23
CA GLU A 296 8.24 20.45 -0.35
C GLU A 296 8.17 19.72 -1.69
N SER A 297 7.84 18.45 -1.64
CA SER A 297 7.60 17.61 -2.81
C SER A 297 6.20 17.00 -2.72
N VAL A 298 5.45 17.05 -3.83
CA VAL A 298 4.07 16.54 -3.93
C VAL A 298 4.03 15.39 -4.95
N LEU A 299 3.46 14.27 -4.53
CA LEU A 299 3.28 13.09 -5.37
C LEU A 299 1.82 12.66 -5.37
#